data_7f42b900df4a5ead4f0fda28df9ec72a
#
_entry.id   7f42b900df4a5ead4f0fda28df9ec72a
#
_cell.length_a   1.000
_cell.length_b   1.000
_cell.length_c   1.000
_cell.angle_alpha   90.00
_cell.angle_beta   90.00
_cell.angle_gamma   90.00
#
_symmetry.space_group_name_H-M   'P 1'
#
loop_
_entity.id
_entity.type
_entity.pdbx_description
1 polymer ?
#
loop_
_entity_poly.entity_id
_entity_poly.type
_entity_poly.pdbx_seq_one_letter_code
_entity_poly.pdbx_strand_id
1 'polypeptide(L)'
;MISVKVNKADPTDLYEQVAAEIRRAIADGEAKPGERLPAAVDLAAILGVNKNTVLRSLQLLRQEGLLEFRRDRGITVTGTPERGVVVQRARELVEFARNQGYRVDELVAIIEDVG
;
A
#
# COMPACT_ATOMS: atom_id res chain seq x y z
N MET A 1 2.77 7.87 -15.55
CA MET A 1 2.26 8.74 -14.49
C MET A 1 0.86 8.33 -14.07
N ILE A 2 0.53 8.48 -12.82
CA ILE A 2 -0.76 8.06 -12.28
C ILE A 2 -1.87 8.98 -12.81
N SER A 3 -2.79 8.39 -13.56
CA SER A 3 -3.99 9.08 -14.07
C SER A 3 -5.14 8.63 -13.19
N VAL A 4 -5.68 9.52 -12.36
CA VAL A 4 -6.69 9.15 -11.37
C VAL A 4 -7.97 9.93 -11.57
N LYS A 5 -9.08 9.21 -11.57
CA LYS A 5 -10.41 9.81 -11.49
C LYS A 5 -11.01 9.40 -10.15
N VAL A 6 -11.01 10.33 -9.23
CA VAL A 6 -11.65 10.13 -7.94
C VAL A 6 -13.10 10.59 -8.06
N ASN A 7 -14.03 9.67 -7.79
CA ASN A 7 -15.46 9.96 -7.82
C ASN A 7 -15.95 10.27 -6.40
N LYS A 8 -16.16 11.55 -6.12
CA LYS A 8 -16.60 11.99 -4.80
C LYS A 8 -18.03 11.59 -4.47
N ALA A 9 -18.80 11.18 -5.49
CA ALA A 9 -20.18 10.70 -5.29
C ALA A 9 -20.22 9.20 -4.96
N ASP A 10 -19.11 8.48 -5.12
CA ASP A 10 -19.00 7.07 -4.79
C ASP A 10 -19.05 6.92 -3.26
N PRO A 11 -19.84 5.96 -2.71
CA PRO A 11 -19.89 5.72 -1.28
C PRO A 11 -18.59 5.16 -0.68
N THR A 12 -17.68 4.67 -1.53
CA THR A 12 -16.36 4.22 -1.08
C THR A 12 -15.56 5.41 -0.55
N ASP A 13 -14.88 5.24 0.57
CA ASP A 13 -14.03 6.28 1.14
C ASP A 13 -13.00 6.78 0.13
N LEU A 14 -12.79 8.09 0.08
CA LEU A 14 -11.86 8.70 -0.88
C LEU A 14 -10.45 8.12 -0.76
N TYR A 15 -9.96 7.87 0.46
CA TYR A 15 -8.62 7.33 0.63
C TYR A 15 -8.49 5.92 0.03
N GLU A 16 -9.57 5.13 0.06
CA GLU A 16 -9.57 3.80 -0.56
C GLU A 16 -9.60 3.90 -2.07
N GLN A 17 -10.33 4.87 -2.63
CA GLN A 17 -10.34 5.14 -4.07
C GLN A 17 -8.95 5.54 -4.55
N VAL A 18 -8.29 6.43 -3.83
CA VAL A 18 -6.92 6.86 -4.17
C VAL A 18 -5.97 5.67 -4.10
N ALA A 19 -6.05 4.87 -3.03
CA ALA A 19 -5.21 3.68 -2.89
C ALA A 19 -5.44 2.69 -4.03
N ALA A 20 -6.71 2.46 -4.40
CA ALA A 20 -7.05 1.56 -5.50
C ALA A 20 -6.44 2.02 -6.83
N GLU A 21 -6.46 3.32 -7.10
CA GLU A 21 -5.90 3.86 -8.33
C GLU A 21 -4.38 3.77 -8.37
N ILE A 22 -3.71 4.01 -7.26
CA ILE A 22 -2.25 3.84 -7.19
C ILE A 22 -1.89 2.37 -7.36
N ARG A 23 -2.65 1.48 -6.72
CA ARG A 23 -2.47 0.04 -6.85
C ARG A 23 -2.64 -0.41 -8.29
N ARG A 24 -3.65 0.12 -8.97
CA ARG A 24 -3.88 -0.14 -10.38
C ARG A 24 -2.71 0.33 -11.25
N ALA A 25 -2.21 1.54 -10.99
CA ALA A 25 -1.07 2.09 -11.72
C ALA A 25 0.17 1.21 -11.58
N ILE A 26 0.39 0.64 -10.41
CA ILE A 26 1.48 -0.31 -10.17
C ILE A 26 1.22 -1.60 -10.96
N ALA A 27 -0.01 -2.10 -10.93
CA ALA A 27 -0.38 -3.33 -11.65
C ALA A 27 -0.21 -3.18 -13.17
N ASP A 28 -0.56 -2.02 -13.69
CA ASP A 28 -0.51 -1.75 -15.14
C ASP A 28 0.89 -1.34 -15.62
N GLY A 29 1.84 -1.19 -14.72
CA GLY A 29 3.20 -0.77 -15.07
C GLY A 29 3.36 0.73 -15.29
N GLU A 30 2.35 1.53 -14.97
CA GLU A 30 2.46 3.00 -15.02
C GLU A 30 3.38 3.52 -13.93
N ALA A 31 3.40 2.84 -12.78
CA ALA A 31 4.33 3.10 -11.68
C ALA A 31 5.13 1.82 -11.45
N LYS A 32 6.41 1.85 -11.78
CA LYS A 32 7.27 0.65 -11.75
C LYS A 32 8.07 0.57 -10.46
N PRO A 33 8.45 -0.66 -10.03
CA PRO A 33 9.35 -0.80 -8.89
C PRO A 33 10.60 0.06 -9.05
N GLY A 34 10.96 0.78 -8.00
CA GLY A 34 12.08 1.71 -8.00
C GLY A 34 11.72 3.14 -8.37
N GLU A 35 10.56 3.37 -8.98
CA GLU A 35 10.11 4.71 -9.32
C GLU A 35 9.65 5.48 -8.10
N ARG A 36 9.92 6.79 -8.12
CA ARG A 36 9.43 7.72 -7.10
C ARG A 36 8.04 8.21 -7.51
N LEU A 37 7.13 8.23 -6.56
CA LEU A 37 5.82 8.88 -6.73
C LEU A 37 5.94 10.37 -6.43
N PRO A 38 5.03 11.20 -6.96
CA PRO A 38 4.95 12.60 -6.55
C PRO A 38 4.75 12.72 -5.04
N ALA A 39 5.18 13.83 -4.46
CA ALA A 39 4.94 14.10 -3.05
C ALA A 39 3.44 14.15 -2.75
N ALA A 40 3.06 13.87 -1.50
CA ALA A 40 1.65 13.83 -1.10
C ALA A 40 0.89 15.13 -1.43
N VAL A 41 1.55 16.28 -1.27
CA VAL A 41 0.95 17.57 -1.58
C VAL A 41 0.67 17.72 -3.08
N ASP A 42 1.56 17.21 -3.92
CA ASP A 42 1.40 17.25 -5.38
C ASP A 42 0.32 16.27 -5.82
N LEU A 43 0.30 15.07 -5.26
CA LEU A 43 -0.75 14.09 -5.53
C LEU A 43 -2.12 14.65 -5.14
N ALA A 44 -2.22 15.31 -4.01
CA ALA A 44 -3.46 15.93 -3.55
C ALA A 44 -3.97 16.96 -4.56
N ALA A 45 -3.06 17.77 -5.12
CA ALA A 45 -3.42 18.76 -6.14
C ALA A 45 -3.86 18.07 -7.44
N ILE A 46 -3.12 17.05 -7.89
CA ILE A 46 -3.44 16.31 -9.12
C ILE A 46 -4.82 15.64 -9.00
N LEU A 47 -5.10 15.04 -7.86
CA LEU A 47 -6.32 14.26 -7.64
C LEU A 47 -7.52 15.10 -7.19
N GLY A 48 -7.28 16.35 -6.80
CA GLY A 48 -8.34 17.22 -6.30
C GLY A 48 -8.89 16.76 -4.95
N VAL A 49 -8.06 16.18 -4.09
CA VAL A 49 -8.44 15.68 -2.77
C VAL A 49 -7.59 16.33 -1.69
N ASN A 50 -8.00 16.16 -0.44
CA ASN A 50 -7.25 16.65 0.70
C ASN A 50 -5.92 15.90 0.86
N LYS A 51 -4.87 16.60 1.25
CA LYS A 51 -3.56 16.02 1.51
C LYS A 51 -3.63 14.86 2.52
N ASN A 52 -4.46 15.00 3.56
CA ASN A 52 -4.61 13.94 4.57
C ASN A 52 -5.22 12.67 3.99
N THR A 53 -6.11 12.80 3.01
CA THR A 53 -6.68 11.67 2.28
C THR A 53 -5.57 10.92 1.53
N VAL A 54 -4.70 11.67 0.85
CA VAL A 54 -3.56 11.08 0.13
C VAL A 54 -2.60 10.39 1.10
N LEU A 55 -2.25 11.06 2.21
CA LEU A 55 -1.36 10.46 3.20
C LEU A 55 -1.91 9.15 3.76
N ARG A 56 -3.20 9.10 4.03
CA ARG A 56 -3.85 7.88 4.51
C ARG A 56 -3.77 6.76 3.47
N SER A 57 -3.98 7.09 2.20
CA SER A 57 -3.87 6.14 1.09
C SER A 57 -2.45 5.60 0.96
N LEU A 58 -1.46 6.47 1.06
CA LEU A 58 -0.04 6.08 0.97
C LEU A 58 0.37 5.18 2.14
N GLN A 59 -0.14 5.46 3.34
CA GLN A 59 0.09 4.61 4.50
C GLN A 59 -0.49 3.21 4.30
N LEU A 60 -1.70 3.13 3.74
CA LEU A 60 -2.32 1.85 3.43
C LEU A 60 -1.47 1.05 2.45
N LEU A 61 -1.01 1.68 1.38
CA LEU A 61 -0.18 1.01 0.37
C LEU A 61 1.19 0.61 0.91
N ARG A 62 1.75 1.41 1.82
CA ARG A 62 2.97 1.05 2.52
C ARG A 62 2.76 -0.21 3.37
N GLN A 63 1.64 -0.29 4.07
CA GLN A 63 1.28 -1.47 4.86
C GLN A 63 1.12 -2.71 3.99
N GLU A 64 0.65 -2.54 2.74
CA GLU A 64 0.53 -3.62 1.78
C GLU A 64 1.88 -4.03 1.16
N GLY A 65 2.94 -3.31 1.47
CA GLY A 65 4.26 -3.60 0.93
C GLY A 65 4.50 -3.12 -0.48
N LEU A 66 3.63 -2.24 -0.99
CA LEU A 66 3.75 -1.70 -2.35
C LEU A 66 4.59 -0.44 -2.41
N LEU A 67 4.64 0.32 -1.33
CA LEU A 67 5.37 1.57 -1.24
C LEU A 67 6.32 1.57 -0.05
N GLU A 68 7.38 2.37 -0.18
CA GLU A 68 8.35 2.63 0.87
C GLU A 68 8.54 4.13 1.01
N PHE A 69 8.62 4.61 2.25
CA PHE A 69 8.88 6.04 2.52
C PHE A 69 10.35 6.17 2.94
N ARG A 70 11.12 6.91 2.14
CA ARG A 70 12.54 7.12 2.40
C ARG A 70 12.82 8.62 2.54
N ARG A 71 13.63 8.98 3.52
CA ARG A 71 13.98 10.39 3.76
C ARG A 71 14.69 11.04 2.57
N ASP A 72 15.56 10.29 1.92
CA ASP A 72 16.37 10.78 0.82
C ASP A 72 15.67 10.70 -0.53
N ARG A 73 14.69 9.82 -0.66
CA ARG A 73 14.03 9.54 -1.94
C ARG A 73 12.53 9.77 -1.95
N GLY A 74 11.93 10.10 -0.80
CA GLY A 74 10.49 10.26 -0.70
C GLY A 74 9.75 8.93 -0.82
N ILE A 75 8.66 8.92 -1.58
CA ILE A 75 7.78 7.76 -1.72
C ILE A 75 8.19 6.98 -2.96
N THR A 76 8.55 5.71 -2.78
CA THR A 76 9.08 4.87 -3.85
C THR A 76 8.26 3.58 -3.97
N VAL A 77 8.02 3.14 -5.19
CA VAL A 77 7.36 1.86 -5.45
C VAL A 77 8.37 0.74 -5.14
N THR A 78 8.01 -0.17 -4.25
CA THR A 78 8.90 -1.27 -3.81
C THR A 78 8.39 -2.64 -4.14
N GLY A 79 7.11 -2.77 -4.50
CA GLY A 79 6.52 -4.07 -4.72
C GLY A 79 5.63 -4.12 -5.94
N THR A 80 5.21 -5.34 -6.24
CA THR A 80 4.23 -5.63 -7.28
C THR A 80 2.90 -5.98 -6.63
N PRO A 81 1.79 -6.02 -7.38
CA PRO A 81 0.51 -6.47 -6.83
C PRO A 81 0.60 -7.86 -6.20
N GLU A 82 1.38 -8.76 -6.79
CA GLU A 82 1.60 -10.12 -6.24
C GLU A 82 2.26 -10.05 -4.88
N ARG A 83 3.30 -9.22 -4.73
CA ARG A 83 3.96 -9.02 -3.44
C ARG A 83 2.98 -8.42 -2.43
N GLY A 84 2.16 -7.49 -2.85
CA GLY A 84 1.15 -6.87 -1.98
C GLY A 84 0.17 -7.89 -1.45
N VAL A 85 -0.27 -8.84 -2.27
CA VAL A 85 -1.16 -9.93 -1.85
C VAL A 85 -0.46 -10.81 -0.81
N VAL A 86 0.79 -11.18 -1.04
CA VAL A 86 1.55 -12.00 -0.09
C VAL A 86 1.70 -11.27 1.26
N VAL A 87 2.04 -9.98 1.23
CA VAL A 87 2.16 -9.18 2.45
C VAL A 87 0.82 -9.12 3.20
N GLN A 88 -0.28 -8.95 2.47
CA GLN A 88 -1.60 -8.91 3.08
C GLN A 88 -1.96 -10.25 3.74
N ARG A 89 -1.70 -11.36 3.08
CA ARG A 89 -1.93 -12.69 3.65
C ARG A 89 -1.06 -12.95 4.86
N ALA A 90 0.20 -12.50 4.81
CA ALA A 90 1.11 -12.62 5.95
C ALA A 90 0.58 -11.83 7.16
N ARG A 91 0.05 -10.63 6.91
CA ARG A 91 -0.53 -9.79 7.96
C ARG A 91 -1.75 -10.46 8.59
N GLU A 92 -2.62 -11.05 7.79
CA GLU A 92 -3.78 -11.80 8.27
C GLU A 92 -3.34 -12.98 9.14
N LEU A 93 -2.30 -13.68 8.71
CA LEU A 93 -1.76 -14.82 9.47
C LEU A 93 -1.17 -14.38 10.81
N VAL A 94 -0.45 -13.26 10.83
CA VAL A 94 0.10 -12.71 12.08
C VAL A 94 -1.03 -12.39 13.06
N GLU A 95 -2.08 -11.75 12.57
CA GLU A 95 -3.23 -11.38 13.40
C GLU A 95 -3.93 -12.63 13.93
N PHE A 96 -4.15 -13.62 13.07
CA PHE A 96 -4.74 -14.89 13.46
C PHE A 96 -3.92 -15.58 14.57
N ALA A 97 -2.59 -15.65 14.36
CA ALA A 97 -1.70 -16.31 15.33
C ALA A 97 -1.70 -15.59 16.67
N ARG A 98 -1.68 -14.26 16.66
CA ARG A 98 -1.77 -13.47 17.90
C ARG A 98 -3.06 -13.74 18.65
N ASN A 99 -4.17 -13.87 17.94
CA ASN A 99 -5.47 -14.18 18.56
C ASN A 99 -5.48 -15.59 19.16
N GLN A 100 -4.62 -16.48 18.70
CA GLN A 100 -4.44 -17.82 19.24
C GLN A 100 -3.36 -17.87 20.34
N GLY A 101 -2.79 -16.72 20.71
CA GLY A 101 -1.79 -16.64 21.78
C GLY A 101 -0.35 -16.84 21.34
N TYR A 102 -0.07 -16.87 20.04
CA TYR A 102 1.29 -17.00 19.52
C TYR A 102 1.98 -15.66 19.41
N ARG A 103 3.30 -15.65 19.66
CA ARG A 103 4.13 -14.48 19.35
C ARG A 103 4.62 -14.57 17.92
N VAL A 104 5.06 -13.44 17.36
CA VAL A 104 5.54 -13.39 15.99
C VAL A 104 6.75 -14.30 15.78
N ASP A 105 7.68 -14.34 16.75
CA ASP A 105 8.85 -15.24 16.65
C ASP A 105 8.46 -16.71 16.63
N GLU A 106 7.43 -17.10 17.39
CA GLU A 106 6.89 -18.45 17.34
C GLU A 106 6.26 -18.75 15.99
N LEU A 107 5.54 -17.79 15.42
CA LEU A 107 4.95 -17.94 14.09
C LEU A 107 6.02 -18.09 13.02
N VAL A 108 7.10 -17.31 13.09
CA VAL A 108 8.23 -17.42 12.15
C VAL A 108 8.81 -18.83 12.18
N ALA A 109 9.00 -19.39 13.37
CA ALA A 109 9.50 -20.75 13.53
C ALA A 109 8.57 -21.78 12.87
N ILE A 110 7.26 -21.61 13.03
CA ILE A 110 6.28 -22.49 12.39
C ILE A 110 6.37 -22.38 10.88
N ILE A 111 6.47 -21.18 10.34
CA ILE A 111 6.57 -20.95 8.89
C ILE A 111 7.81 -21.64 8.33
N GLU A 112 8.95 -21.52 9.00
CA GLU A 112 10.18 -22.16 8.59
C GLU A 112 10.06 -23.70 8.59
N ASP A 113 9.34 -24.23 9.56
CA ASP A 113 9.15 -25.67 9.72
C ASP A 113 8.22 -26.26 8.66
N VAL A 114 7.15 -25.55 8.29
CA VAL A 114 6.20 -26.04 7.29
C VAL A 114 6.62 -25.73 5.86
N GLY A 115 7.57 -24.81 5.70
CA GLY A 115 8.05 -24.36 4.37
C GLY A 115 9.09 -25.23 3.70
#